data_5f5f95a5ba8c26c811ad0fdc537dcf8a
#
_entry.id   5f5f95a5ba8c26c811ad0fdc537dcf8a
#
_cell.length_a   1.000
_cell.length_b   1.000
_cell.length_c   1.000
_cell.angle_alpha   90.00
_cell.angle_beta   90.00
_cell.angle_gamma   90.00
#
_symmetry.space_group_name_H-M   'P 1'
#
loop_
_entity.id
_entity.type
_entity.pdbx_description
1 polymer ?
#
loop_
_entity_poly.entity_id
_entity_poly.type
_entity_poly.pdbx_seq_one_letter_code
_entity_poly.pdbx_strand_id
1 'polypeptide(L)'
;MLTYDLIVIGFGKAGKTLAAKMAAQGKKVALIERSKAMYGGTCINIACIPTKTLLVAAEKGLAFDQVMAEKNAVTSRLNGKNYAAISGAGVDIIDAEAHFLSNKVIEITAGDEKEELTAETIVINTGAVSNVLPIPGLTETEYVYDSTGIQNLKELPKRLGVLGGGNIGLEFAGLYNKLGSQVTVLDAAPVFLPRVESSIADLAKQYMEEDGIQLLQNVQTKQIKNDGAEVVVVTEDGEFRFDALLYATGRKPNVEPLQLENTDIELTERGAIKVDKHLETTVPGVFAAGDVNGGLQFTYISLDDFRILYSYLAGDGSYTLEDRKNVPTSMFITPPLAQIGLTEKEAQEQGLPIAVKEIPVAAMPRGHVNADLRGAFKAVVNTETKEIVGATIFSAGAQEIINILTVAMDNKIPYTYLSKQIFTHPTLAENLNDLFAI
;
A
#
# COMPACT_ATOMS: atom_id res chain seq x y z
N MET A 1 -21.49 17.18 -25.60
CA MET A 1 -20.64 17.46 -24.41
C MET A 1 -21.54 17.66 -23.19
N LEU A 2 -21.43 16.79 -22.19
CA LEU A 2 -22.15 16.91 -20.91
C LEU A 2 -21.32 17.72 -19.90
N THR A 3 -22.01 18.53 -19.09
CA THR A 3 -21.36 19.38 -18.08
C THR A 3 -21.71 18.91 -16.67
N TYR A 4 -20.68 18.82 -15.82
CA TYR A 4 -20.77 18.50 -14.40
C TYR A 4 -20.12 19.62 -13.57
N ASP A 5 -20.43 19.66 -12.27
CA ASP A 5 -19.69 20.51 -11.32
C ASP A 5 -18.34 19.83 -10.95
N LEU A 6 -18.35 18.50 -10.85
CA LEU A 6 -17.18 17.68 -10.51
C LEU A 6 -17.15 16.41 -11.37
N ILE A 7 -16.01 16.13 -11.98
CA ILE A 7 -15.71 14.85 -12.59
C ILE A 7 -14.57 14.18 -11.79
N VAL A 8 -14.76 12.90 -11.44
CA VAL A 8 -13.73 12.07 -10.83
C VAL A 8 -13.36 10.94 -11.79
N ILE A 9 -12.08 10.80 -12.11
CA ILE A 9 -11.55 9.71 -12.95
C ILE A 9 -10.92 8.66 -12.08
N GLY A 10 -11.55 7.50 -11.96
CA GLY A 10 -11.15 6.37 -11.11
C GLY A 10 -11.92 6.27 -9.79
N PHE A 11 -12.26 5.03 -9.41
CA PHE A 11 -13.06 4.71 -8.22
C PHE A 11 -12.20 4.55 -6.94
N GLY A 12 -11.04 5.21 -6.87
CA GLY A 12 -10.13 5.16 -5.74
C GLY A 12 -10.70 5.78 -4.46
N LYS A 13 -9.97 5.64 -3.34
CA LYS A 13 -10.46 6.04 -2.01
C LYS A 13 -10.71 7.55 -1.90
N ALA A 14 -9.82 8.40 -2.41
CA ALA A 14 -10.00 9.85 -2.40
C ALA A 14 -11.20 10.26 -3.26
N GLY A 15 -11.18 9.86 -4.53
CA GLY A 15 -12.15 10.28 -5.53
C GLY A 15 -13.58 9.90 -5.16
N LYS A 16 -13.83 8.62 -4.85
CA LYS A 16 -15.19 8.18 -4.46
C LYS A 16 -15.72 8.86 -3.20
N THR A 17 -14.82 9.12 -2.23
CA THR A 17 -15.24 9.77 -0.97
C THR A 17 -15.59 11.23 -1.22
N LEU A 18 -14.79 11.93 -2.05
CA LEU A 18 -15.08 13.31 -2.47
C LEU A 18 -16.36 13.37 -3.30
N ALA A 19 -16.52 12.49 -4.29
CA ALA A 19 -17.70 12.43 -5.15
C ALA A 19 -18.99 12.34 -4.33
N ALA A 20 -19.06 11.40 -3.39
CA ALA A 20 -20.21 11.23 -2.51
C ALA A 20 -20.49 12.47 -1.64
N LYS A 21 -19.43 13.10 -1.09
CA LYS A 21 -19.56 14.30 -0.25
C LYS A 21 -20.06 15.52 -1.04
N MET A 22 -19.55 15.72 -2.25
CA MET A 22 -19.94 16.84 -3.11
C MET A 22 -21.36 16.64 -3.67
N ALA A 23 -21.75 15.41 -4.04
CA ALA A 23 -23.11 15.10 -4.46
C ALA A 23 -24.11 15.34 -3.31
N ALA A 24 -23.77 14.98 -2.08
CA ALA A 24 -24.60 15.27 -0.89
C ALA A 24 -24.78 16.78 -0.62
N GLN A 25 -23.94 17.63 -1.19
CA GLN A 25 -24.08 19.11 -1.16
C GLN A 25 -24.86 19.66 -2.37
N GLY A 26 -25.45 18.79 -3.19
CA GLY A 26 -26.25 19.18 -4.35
C GLY A 26 -25.44 19.45 -5.62
N LYS A 27 -24.15 19.11 -5.65
CA LYS A 27 -23.33 19.19 -6.85
C LYS A 27 -23.69 18.08 -7.83
N LYS A 28 -23.67 18.38 -9.13
CA LYS A 28 -23.78 17.40 -10.19
C LYS A 28 -22.40 16.72 -10.39
N VAL A 29 -22.29 15.46 -10.01
CA VAL A 29 -20.99 14.73 -9.95
C VAL A 29 -21.00 13.50 -10.84
N ALA A 30 -20.00 13.38 -11.73
CA ALA A 30 -19.70 12.14 -12.44
C ALA A 30 -18.50 11.44 -11.81
N LEU A 31 -18.57 10.10 -11.69
CA LEU A 31 -17.44 9.25 -11.36
C LEU A 31 -17.27 8.20 -12.46
N ILE A 32 -16.12 8.25 -13.13
CA ILE A 32 -15.82 7.39 -14.28
C ILE A 32 -14.91 6.24 -13.83
N GLU A 33 -15.31 5.02 -14.11
CA GLU A 33 -14.50 3.82 -13.83
C GLU A 33 -14.54 2.86 -15.02
N ARG A 34 -13.38 2.46 -15.50
CA ARG A 34 -13.27 1.60 -16.69
C ARG A 34 -13.71 0.15 -16.48
N SER A 35 -13.78 -0.30 -15.22
CA SER A 35 -14.08 -1.69 -14.91
C SER A 35 -14.98 -1.84 -13.69
N LYS A 36 -16.13 -2.47 -13.87
CA LYS A 36 -17.06 -2.81 -12.78
C LYS A 36 -16.40 -3.66 -11.68
N ALA A 37 -15.39 -4.45 -12.05
CA ALA A 37 -14.59 -5.22 -11.09
C ALA A 37 -13.75 -4.33 -10.16
N MET A 38 -13.59 -3.04 -10.48
CA MET A 38 -12.75 -2.11 -9.72
C MET A 38 -13.55 -1.10 -8.88
N TYR A 39 -14.88 -1.26 -8.72
CA TYR A 39 -15.63 -0.40 -7.80
C TYR A 39 -15.07 -0.47 -6.37
N GLY A 40 -14.66 0.68 -5.85
CA GLY A 40 -13.93 0.78 -4.59
C GLY A 40 -12.43 0.95 -4.73
N GLY A 41 -11.90 0.81 -5.95
CA GLY A 41 -10.48 1.00 -6.29
C GLY A 41 -9.58 -0.18 -5.94
N THR A 42 -8.29 0.03 -6.11
CA THR A 42 -7.21 -0.97 -5.94
C THR A 42 -7.25 -1.67 -4.58
N CYS A 43 -7.41 -0.92 -3.50
CA CYS A 43 -7.40 -1.48 -2.14
C CYS A 43 -8.46 -2.57 -1.91
N ILE A 44 -9.68 -2.34 -2.41
CA ILE A 44 -10.82 -3.27 -2.22
C ILE A 44 -10.68 -4.51 -3.10
N ASN A 45 -10.18 -4.35 -4.32
CA ASN A 45 -10.36 -5.36 -5.35
C ASN A 45 -9.09 -6.19 -5.63
N ILE A 46 -7.90 -5.58 -5.55
CA ILE A 46 -6.66 -6.21 -6.02
C ILE A 46 -5.43 -6.01 -5.10
N ALA A 47 -5.57 -5.32 -3.95
CA ALA A 47 -4.42 -5.07 -3.07
C ALA A 47 -4.72 -5.36 -1.59
N CYS A 48 -4.98 -4.32 -0.76
CA CYS A 48 -4.99 -4.46 0.70
C CYS A 48 -5.98 -5.51 1.19
N ILE A 49 -7.25 -5.40 0.79
CA ILE A 49 -8.31 -6.26 1.31
C ILE A 49 -8.17 -7.71 0.85
N PRO A 50 -8.02 -8.01 -0.46
CA PRO A 50 -7.85 -9.39 -0.87
C PRO A 50 -6.58 -10.02 -0.28
N THR A 51 -5.43 -9.33 -0.28
CA THR A 51 -4.18 -9.86 0.28
C THR A 51 -4.33 -10.17 1.78
N LYS A 52 -4.89 -9.25 2.57
CA LYS A 52 -5.06 -9.48 4.03
C LYS A 52 -6.11 -10.54 4.33
N THR A 53 -7.14 -10.68 3.48
CA THR A 53 -8.10 -11.79 3.59
C THR A 53 -7.41 -13.14 3.34
N LEU A 54 -6.56 -13.23 2.31
CA LEU A 54 -5.76 -14.43 2.02
C LEU A 54 -4.84 -14.79 3.20
N LEU A 55 -4.11 -13.80 3.75
CA LEU A 55 -3.22 -14.01 4.90
C LEU A 55 -3.98 -14.54 6.12
N VAL A 56 -5.07 -13.88 6.51
CA VAL A 56 -5.87 -14.28 7.67
C VAL A 56 -6.51 -15.66 7.46
N ALA A 57 -6.97 -15.99 6.25
CA ALA A 57 -7.54 -17.29 5.94
C ALA A 57 -6.47 -18.41 5.98
N ALA A 58 -5.28 -18.14 5.46
CA ALA A 58 -4.14 -19.06 5.56
C ALA A 58 -3.69 -19.28 7.01
N GLU A 59 -3.71 -18.23 7.85
CA GLU A 59 -3.42 -18.33 9.29
C GLU A 59 -4.40 -19.25 10.04
N LYS A 60 -5.65 -19.33 9.59
CA LYS A 60 -6.65 -20.25 10.12
C LYS A 60 -6.44 -21.70 9.68
N GLY A 61 -5.47 -21.98 8.82
CA GLY A 61 -5.18 -23.31 8.30
C GLY A 61 -6.19 -23.80 7.26
N LEU A 62 -6.87 -22.89 6.56
CA LEU A 62 -7.80 -23.25 5.48
C LEU A 62 -7.02 -23.76 4.26
N ALA A 63 -7.62 -24.68 3.52
CA ALA A 63 -7.06 -25.17 2.26
C ALA A 63 -7.08 -24.07 1.18
N PHE A 64 -6.20 -24.17 0.18
CA PHE A 64 -5.98 -23.14 -0.84
C PHE A 64 -7.28 -22.70 -1.54
N ASP A 65 -8.12 -23.63 -1.94
CA ASP A 65 -9.43 -23.37 -2.58
C ASP A 65 -10.38 -22.59 -1.65
N GLN A 66 -10.39 -22.91 -0.36
CA GLN A 66 -11.19 -22.21 0.66
C GLN A 66 -10.67 -20.80 0.90
N VAL A 67 -9.34 -20.62 0.96
CA VAL A 67 -8.68 -19.31 1.09
C VAL A 67 -9.06 -18.41 -0.08
N MET A 68 -9.01 -18.94 -1.32
CA MET A 68 -9.40 -18.21 -2.52
C MET A 68 -10.89 -17.87 -2.55
N ALA A 69 -11.75 -18.79 -2.09
CA ALA A 69 -13.20 -18.58 -1.99
C ALA A 69 -13.53 -17.46 -0.98
N GLU A 70 -12.90 -17.45 0.20
CA GLU A 70 -13.08 -16.39 1.20
C GLU A 70 -12.67 -15.02 0.64
N LYS A 71 -11.49 -14.93 0.00
CA LYS A 71 -11.03 -13.70 -0.66
C LYS A 71 -12.05 -13.20 -1.68
N ASN A 72 -12.55 -14.07 -2.56
CA ASN A 72 -13.52 -13.70 -3.58
C ASN A 72 -14.83 -13.22 -2.98
N ALA A 73 -15.34 -13.88 -1.93
CA ALA A 73 -16.56 -13.49 -1.24
C ALA A 73 -16.44 -12.11 -0.57
N VAL A 74 -15.33 -11.84 0.12
CA VAL A 74 -15.09 -10.55 0.77
C VAL A 74 -14.95 -9.45 -0.27
N THR A 75 -14.17 -9.65 -1.31
CA THR A 75 -13.92 -8.68 -2.38
C THR A 75 -15.22 -8.33 -3.11
N SER A 76 -15.99 -9.31 -3.56
CA SER A 76 -17.27 -9.11 -4.25
C SER A 76 -18.27 -8.34 -3.39
N ARG A 77 -18.40 -8.71 -2.10
CA ARG A 77 -19.29 -8.02 -1.15
C ARG A 77 -18.89 -6.55 -0.98
N LEU A 78 -17.61 -6.26 -0.83
CA LEU A 78 -17.12 -4.88 -0.62
C LEU A 78 -17.18 -4.05 -1.90
N ASN A 79 -16.92 -4.65 -3.07
CA ASN A 79 -17.12 -4.03 -4.37
C ASN A 79 -18.57 -3.56 -4.53
N GLY A 80 -19.54 -4.46 -4.34
CA GLY A 80 -20.96 -4.12 -4.43
C GLY A 80 -21.41 -3.08 -3.40
N LYS A 81 -20.89 -3.12 -2.16
CA LYS A 81 -21.16 -2.09 -1.14
C LYS A 81 -20.63 -0.72 -1.55
N ASN A 82 -19.45 -0.66 -2.16
CA ASN A 82 -18.89 0.61 -2.64
C ASN A 82 -19.73 1.18 -3.76
N TYR A 83 -20.13 0.37 -4.74
CA TYR A 83 -21.03 0.81 -5.81
C TYR A 83 -22.35 1.37 -5.24
N ALA A 84 -23.03 0.59 -4.39
CA ALA A 84 -24.31 0.99 -3.80
C ALA A 84 -24.21 2.29 -2.97
N ALA A 85 -23.11 2.48 -2.23
CA ALA A 85 -22.90 3.69 -1.43
C ALA A 85 -22.71 4.93 -2.29
N ILE A 86 -21.97 4.85 -3.39
CA ILE A 86 -21.69 5.99 -4.26
C ILE A 86 -22.92 6.31 -5.15
N SER A 87 -23.55 5.28 -5.73
CA SER A 87 -24.80 5.45 -6.48
C SER A 87 -25.93 6.02 -5.59
N GLY A 88 -26.07 5.50 -4.37
CA GLY A 88 -27.05 5.99 -3.40
C GLY A 88 -26.81 7.41 -2.90
N ALA A 89 -25.60 7.94 -3.06
CA ALA A 89 -25.26 9.35 -2.77
C ALA A 89 -25.65 10.30 -3.91
N GLY A 90 -26.19 9.80 -5.03
CA GLY A 90 -26.58 10.62 -6.18
C GLY A 90 -25.43 10.97 -7.13
N VAL A 91 -24.38 10.18 -7.14
CA VAL A 91 -23.26 10.31 -8.09
C VAL A 91 -23.59 9.55 -9.37
N ASP A 92 -23.41 10.17 -10.52
CA ASP A 92 -23.48 9.51 -11.83
C ASP A 92 -22.24 8.62 -12.02
N ILE A 93 -22.39 7.32 -11.84
CA ILE A 93 -21.31 6.36 -12.08
C ILE A 93 -21.32 5.98 -13.56
N ILE A 94 -20.23 6.24 -14.26
CA ILE A 94 -20.07 6.00 -15.70
C ILE A 94 -19.03 4.89 -15.91
N ASP A 95 -19.48 3.77 -16.48
CA ASP A 95 -18.62 2.66 -16.82
C ASP A 95 -17.96 2.88 -18.18
N ALA A 96 -16.81 3.53 -18.19
CA ALA A 96 -16.10 3.91 -19.41
C ALA A 96 -14.60 4.12 -19.16
N GLU A 97 -13.79 4.05 -20.20
CA GLU A 97 -12.44 4.58 -20.21
C GLU A 97 -12.49 6.09 -20.42
N ALA A 98 -11.59 6.83 -19.78
CA ALA A 98 -11.52 8.28 -19.86
C ALA A 98 -10.12 8.75 -20.23
N HIS A 99 -10.04 9.71 -21.16
CA HIS A 99 -8.80 10.43 -21.47
C HIS A 99 -9.08 11.91 -21.76
N PHE A 100 -8.06 12.73 -21.65
CA PHE A 100 -8.15 14.16 -21.90
C PHE A 100 -8.03 14.47 -23.40
N LEU A 101 -8.93 15.28 -23.92
CA LEU A 101 -8.82 15.94 -25.22
C LEU A 101 -8.18 17.33 -25.11
N SER A 102 -8.34 17.96 -23.94
CA SER A 102 -7.71 19.23 -23.57
C SER A 102 -7.77 19.41 -22.05
N ASN A 103 -7.27 20.52 -21.52
CA ASN A 103 -7.19 20.80 -20.08
C ASN A 103 -8.47 20.52 -19.28
N LYS A 104 -9.64 20.71 -19.88
CA LYS A 104 -10.96 20.59 -19.21
C LYS A 104 -11.96 19.73 -19.97
N VAL A 105 -11.57 19.10 -21.06
CA VAL A 105 -12.44 18.25 -21.87
C VAL A 105 -11.92 16.81 -21.79
N ILE A 106 -12.80 15.92 -21.38
CA ILE A 106 -12.54 14.48 -21.26
C ILE A 106 -13.42 13.77 -22.27
N GLU A 107 -12.85 12.89 -23.08
CA GLU A 107 -13.61 11.90 -23.87
C GLU A 107 -13.72 10.63 -23.01
N ILE A 108 -14.93 10.11 -22.91
CA ILE A 108 -15.20 8.79 -22.38
C ILE A 108 -15.53 7.81 -23.51
N THR A 109 -15.08 6.56 -23.36
CA THR A 109 -15.34 5.50 -24.33
C THR A 109 -15.96 4.30 -23.62
N ALA A 110 -17.18 3.92 -24.03
CA ALA A 110 -17.90 2.74 -23.54
C ALA A 110 -18.25 1.83 -24.71
N GLY A 111 -17.43 0.81 -24.95
CA GLY A 111 -17.50 0.02 -26.18
C GLY A 111 -17.19 0.88 -27.40
N ASP A 112 -18.13 0.99 -28.34
CA ASP A 112 -18.00 1.83 -29.55
C ASP A 112 -18.55 3.26 -29.38
N GLU A 113 -19.17 3.54 -28.23
CA GLU A 113 -19.78 4.85 -27.95
C GLU A 113 -18.74 5.79 -27.33
N LYS A 114 -18.73 7.04 -27.83
CA LYS A 114 -17.85 8.11 -27.35
C LYS A 114 -18.68 9.31 -26.96
N GLU A 115 -18.35 9.94 -25.84
CA GLU A 115 -18.99 11.16 -25.37
C GLU A 115 -17.97 12.08 -24.73
N GLU A 116 -18.15 13.39 -24.93
CA GLU A 116 -17.32 14.42 -24.31
C GLU A 116 -17.96 14.95 -23.03
N LEU A 117 -17.15 15.04 -21.98
CA LEU A 117 -17.52 15.60 -20.68
C LEU A 117 -16.64 16.79 -20.36
N THR A 118 -17.18 17.74 -19.60
CA THR A 118 -16.44 18.86 -19.02
C THR A 118 -16.94 19.18 -17.61
N ALA A 119 -16.05 19.73 -16.77
CA ALA A 119 -16.40 20.21 -15.44
C ALA A 119 -15.52 21.38 -15.01
N GLU A 120 -16.03 22.16 -14.06
CA GLU A 120 -15.24 23.18 -13.36
C GLU A 120 -14.11 22.53 -12.57
N THR A 121 -14.40 21.42 -11.88
CA THR A 121 -13.43 20.65 -11.09
C THR A 121 -13.28 19.24 -11.65
N ILE A 122 -12.03 18.81 -11.87
CA ILE A 122 -11.70 17.44 -12.31
C ILE A 122 -10.69 16.86 -11.31
N VAL A 123 -10.95 15.63 -10.83
CA VAL A 123 -10.05 14.91 -9.91
C VAL A 123 -9.58 13.62 -10.55
N ILE A 124 -8.28 13.50 -10.77
CA ILE A 124 -7.62 12.32 -11.27
C ILE A 124 -7.30 11.40 -10.08
N ASN A 125 -7.90 10.20 -10.03
CA ASN A 125 -7.69 9.22 -8.96
C ASN A 125 -7.49 7.81 -9.54
N THR A 126 -6.74 7.73 -10.64
CA THR A 126 -6.46 6.49 -11.38
C THR A 126 -5.47 5.56 -10.71
N GLY A 127 -4.83 6.01 -9.62
CA GLY A 127 -3.96 5.21 -8.78
C GLY A 127 -2.64 4.83 -9.43
N ALA A 128 -2.19 3.60 -9.18
CA ALA A 128 -0.93 3.05 -9.69
C ALA A 128 -1.13 1.64 -10.22
N VAL A 129 -0.23 1.21 -11.10
CA VAL A 129 -0.15 -0.15 -11.69
C VAL A 129 1.17 -0.80 -11.32
N SER A 130 1.29 -2.12 -11.51
CA SER A 130 2.55 -2.85 -11.31
C SER A 130 3.64 -2.28 -12.22
N ASN A 131 4.82 -2.06 -11.65
CA ASN A 131 5.97 -1.60 -12.41
C ASN A 131 6.61 -2.79 -13.13
N VAL A 132 6.56 -2.78 -14.44
CA VAL A 132 7.18 -3.80 -15.31
C VAL A 132 8.60 -3.36 -15.63
N LEU A 133 9.58 -4.09 -15.08
CA LEU A 133 10.98 -3.84 -15.41
C LEU A 133 11.30 -4.32 -16.84
N PRO A 134 12.29 -3.71 -17.51
CA PRO A 134 12.70 -4.09 -18.85
C PRO A 134 13.55 -5.38 -18.84
N ILE A 135 13.00 -6.45 -18.26
CA ILE A 135 13.61 -7.78 -18.22
C ILE A 135 13.00 -8.60 -19.36
N PRO A 136 13.79 -9.08 -20.32
CA PRO A 136 13.29 -9.91 -21.43
C PRO A 136 12.48 -11.11 -20.91
N GLY A 137 11.25 -11.25 -21.40
CA GLY A 137 10.34 -12.33 -21.04
C GLY A 137 9.51 -12.12 -19.78
N LEU A 138 9.62 -10.96 -19.11
CA LEU A 138 8.88 -10.74 -17.85
C LEU A 138 7.36 -10.79 -18.01
N THR A 139 6.82 -10.29 -19.11
CA THR A 139 5.38 -10.24 -19.37
C THR A 139 4.92 -11.23 -20.45
N GLU A 140 5.83 -11.78 -21.22
CA GLU A 140 5.57 -12.69 -22.33
C GLU A 140 5.61 -14.18 -21.93
N THR A 141 6.24 -14.47 -20.77
CA THR A 141 6.42 -15.83 -20.27
C THR A 141 5.15 -16.30 -19.54
N GLU A 142 4.69 -17.50 -19.85
CA GLU A 142 3.56 -18.13 -19.13
C GLU A 142 3.90 -18.37 -17.64
N TYR A 143 2.90 -18.37 -16.78
CA TYR A 143 3.00 -18.58 -15.32
C TYR A 143 3.79 -17.47 -14.59
N VAL A 144 3.97 -16.31 -15.24
CA VAL A 144 4.49 -15.09 -14.63
C VAL A 144 3.35 -14.14 -14.31
N TYR A 145 3.27 -13.67 -13.08
CA TYR A 145 2.13 -12.91 -12.56
C TYR A 145 2.60 -11.67 -11.82
N ASP A 146 1.80 -10.62 -11.91
CA ASP A 146 1.88 -9.52 -10.94
C ASP A 146 1.07 -9.85 -9.67
N SER A 147 1.03 -8.91 -8.72
CA SER A 147 0.28 -9.07 -7.47
C SER A 147 -1.23 -9.26 -7.68
N THR A 148 -1.80 -8.85 -8.81
CA THR A 148 -3.20 -9.07 -9.17
C THR A 148 -3.43 -10.47 -9.72
N GLY A 149 -2.55 -10.90 -10.62
CA GLY A 149 -2.63 -12.19 -11.27
C GLY A 149 -2.44 -13.35 -10.30
N ILE A 150 -1.43 -13.26 -9.43
CA ILE A 150 -1.10 -14.31 -8.46
C ILE A 150 -2.26 -14.63 -7.49
N GLN A 151 -3.10 -13.64 -7.17
CA GLN A 151 -4.27 -13.80 -6.30
C GLN A 151 -5.45 -14.55 -6.97
N ASN A 152 -5.32 -14.93 -8.24
CA ASN A 152 -6.38 -15.56 -9.02
C ASN A 152 -5.96 -16.94 -9.56
N LEU A 153 -4.89 -17.51 -9.03
CA LEU A 153 -4.47 -18.88 -9.37
C LEU A 153 -5.56 -19.89 -9.01
N LYS A 154 -5.71 -20.88 -9.85
CA LYS A 154 -6.64 -22.01 -9.63
C LYS A 154 -6.03 -23.12 -8.80
N GLU A 155 -4.71 -23.26 -8.86
CA GLU A 155 -3.93 -24.30 -8.19
C GLU A 155 -2.78 -23.66 -7.44
N LEU A 156 -2.41 -24.24 -6.29
CA LEU A 156 -1.27 -23.82 -5.52
C LEU A 156 0.02 -24.25 -6.23
N PRO A 157 0.92 -23.33 -6.62
CA PRO A 157 2.22 -23.71 -7.17
C PRO A 157 3.06 -24.39 -6.10
N LYS A 158 3.73 -25.49 -6.43
CA LYS A 158 4.63 -26.17 -5.49
C LYS A 158 5.90 -25.34 -5.21
N ARG A 159 6.44 -24.70 -6.26
CA ARG A 159 7.61 -23.81 -6.19
C ARG A 159 7.21 -22.44 -6.71
N LEU A 160 7.28 -21.46 -5.84
CA LEU A 160 6.99 -20.05 -6.19
C LEU A 160 8.27 -19.22 -6.14
N GLY A 161 8.63 -18.61 -7.26
CA GLY A 161 9.59 -17.53 -7.31
C GLY A 161 8.93 -16.19 -7.02
N VAL A 162 9.57 -15.32 -6.25
CA VAL A 162 9.14 -13.95 -6.01
C VAL A 162 10.27 -13.01 -6.43
N LEU A 163 10.04 -12.18 -7.44
CA LEU A 163 10.99 -11.19 -7.91
C LEU A 163 10.70 -9.85 -7.21
N GLY A 164 11.58 -9.47 -6.26
CA GLY A 164 11.49 -8.27 -5.42
C GLY A 164 11.14 -8.56 -3.96
N GLY A 165 12.02 -8.11 -3.06
CA GLY A 165 11.94 -8.25 -1.60
C GLY A 165 11.27 -7.06 -0.88
N GLY A 166 10.38 -6.33 -1.56
CA GLY A 166 9.58 -5.27 -0.94
C GLY A 166 8.33 -5.79 -0.23
N ASN A 167 7.53 -4.87 0.35
CA ASN A 167 6.33 -5.20 1.14
C ASN A 167 5.41 -6.23 0.43
N ILE A 168 5.10 -5.99 -0.85
CA ILE A 168 4.21 -6.87 -1.62
C ILE A 168 4.84 -8.26 -1.76
N GLY A 169 6.11 -8.32 -2.19
CA GLY A 169 6.81 -9.59 -2.40
C GLY A 169 6.89 -10.44 -1.13
N LEU A 170 7.25 -9.82 0.00
CA LEU A 170 7.40 -10.53 1.27
C LEU A 170 6.06 -10.97 1.87
N GLU A 171 4.98 -10.17 1.74
CA GLU A 171 3.65 -10.58 2.16
C GLU A 171 3.17 -11.81 1.38
N PHE A 172 3.34 -11.83 0.05
CA PHE A 172 2.99 -12.99 -0.77
C PHE A 172 3.93 -14.17 -0.53
N ALA A 173 5.22 -13.94 -0.29
CA ALA A 173 6.15 -15.00 0.08
C ALA A 173 5.70 -15.73 1.36
N GLY A 174 5.36 -14.98 2.41
CA GLY A 174 4.82 -15.55 3.65
C GLY A 174 3.49 -16.27 3.45
N LEU A 175 2.57 -15.68 2.66
CA LEU A 175 1.28 -16.28 2.33
C LEU A 175 1.42 -17.65 1.65
N TYR A 176 2.15 -17.70 0.54
CA TYR A 176 2.28 -18.93 -0.25
C TYR A 176 3.11 -20.00 0.47
N ASN A 177 4.11 -19.58 1.23
CA ASN A 177 4.87 -20.51 2.09
C ASN A 177 3.95 -21.16 3.14
N LYS A 178 3.10 -20.37 3.78
CA LYS A 178 2.13 -20.89 4.77
C LYS A 178 1.09 -21.82 4.15
N LEU A 179 0.74 -21.63 2.89
CA LEU A 179 -0.15 -22.50 2.13
C LEU A 179 0.54 -23.80 1.66
N GLY A 180 1.86 -23.91 1.78
CA GLY A 180 2.63 -25.11 1.47
C GLY A 180 3.51 -25.04 0.22
N SER A 181 3.65 -23.87 -0.41
CA SER A 181 4.61 -23.67 -1.50
C SER A 181 6.05 -23.57 -0.95
N GLN A 182 7.02 -24.10 -1.70
CA GLN A 182 8.43 -23.75 -1.53
C GLN A 182 8.66 -22.39 -2.16
N VAL A 183 9.06 -21.40 -1.37
CA VAL A 183 9.18 -20.02 -1.83
C VAL A 183 10.62 -19.56 -1.85
N THR A 184 11.04 -18.97 -2.97
CA THR A 184 12.32 -18.28 -3.11
C THR A 184 12.10 -16.84 -3.52
N VAL A 185 12.60 -15.91 -2.73
CA VAL A 185 12.59 -14.47 -3.04
C VAL A 185 13.92 -14.10 -3.67
N LEU A 186 13.87 -13.51 -4.87
CA LEU A 186 15.01 -12.98 -5.62
C LEU A 186 14.96 -11.45 -5.57
N ASP A 187 15.83 -10.84 -4.77
CA ASP A 187 15.86 -9.39 -4.62
C ASP A 187 17.16 -8.80 -5.18
N ALA A 188 17.03 -7.78 -6.02
CA ALA A 188 18.17 -7.06 -6.56
C ALA A 188 18.86 -6.15 -5.53
N ALA A 189 18.18 -5.80 -4.44
CA ALA A 189 18.74 -4.99 -3.38
C ALA A 189 19.81 -5.76 -2.59
N PRO A 190 20.95 -5.11 -2.24
CA PRO A 190 22.01 -5.76 -1.46
C PRO A 190 21.67 -5.89 0.03
N VAL A 191 20.71 -5.12 0.52
CA VAL A 191 20.32 -5.08 1.93
C VAL A 191 18.84 -5.42 2.05
N PHE A 192 18.49 -6.35 2.93
CA PHE A 192 17.13 -6.72 3.23
C PHE A 192 16.43 -5.59 4.01
N LEU A 193 15.25 -5.17 3.54
CA LEU A 193 14.41 -4.13 4.16
C LEU A 193 15.21 -2.88 4.58
N PRO A 194 15.90 -2.18 3.66
CA PRO A 194 16.87 -1.11 4.00
C PRO A 194 16.25 0.14 4.66
N ARG A 195 14.90 0.22 4.71
CA ARG A 195 14.16 1.33 5.34
C ARG A 195 13.57 0.97 6.71
N VAL A 196 13.88 -0.20 7.21
CA VAL A 196 13.48 -0.69 8.52
C VAL A 196 14.69 -0.62 9.46
N GLU A 197 14.46 -0.49 10.77
CA GLU A 197 15.51 -0.65 11.78
C GLU A 197 16.30 -1.94 11.52
N SER A 198 17.63 -1.85 11.46
CA SER A 198 18.49 -2.98 11.05
C SER A 198 18.29 -4.21 11.94
N SER A 199 18.24 -4.02 13.26
CA SER A 199 18.01 -5.13 14.22
C SER A 199 16.67 -5.84 13.98
N ILE A 200 15.65 -5.09 13.62
CA ILE A 200 14.31 -5.62 13.32
C ILE A 200 14.28 -6.29 11.94
N ALA A 201 14.97 -5.71 10.95
CA ALA A 201 15.09 -6.32 9.62
C ALA A 201 15.82 -7.66 9.68
N ASP A 202 16.87 -7.77 10.50
CA ASP A 202 17.61 -9.01 10.72
C ASP A 202 16.72 -10.08 11.38
N LEU A 203 15.93 -9.71 12.39
CA LEU A 203 14.94 -10.61 13.01
C LEU A 203 13.87 -11.06 11.99
N ALA A 204 13.36 -10.14 11.17
CA ALA A 204 12.37 -10.48 10.15
C ALA A 204 12.93 -11.46 9.12
N LYS A 205 14.17 -11.23 8.68
CA LYS A 205 14.88 -12.14 7.79
C LYS A 205 15.05 -13.53 8.42
N GLN A 206 15.55 -13.57 9.64
CA GLN A 206 15.75 -14.82 10.39
C GLN A 206 14.44 -15.62 10.48
N TYR A 207 13.33 -14.99 10.87
CA TYR A 207 12.06 -15.72 11.02
C TYR A 207 11.50 -16.22 9.69
N MET A 208 11.64 -15.45 8.61
CA MET A 208 11.22 -15.90 7.29
C MET A 208 12.07 -17.10 6.80
N GLU A 209 13.37 -17.10 7.07
CA GLU A 209 14.28 -18.22 6.76
C GLU A 209 13.98 -19.45 7.64
N GLU A 210 13.68 -19.26 8.93
CA GLU A 210 13.22 -20.32 9.85
C GLU A 210 11.89 -20.95 9.41
N ASP A 211 10.99 -20.13 8.85
CA ASP A 211 9.73 -20.59 8.26
C ASP A 211 9.95 -21.31 6.91
N GLY A 212 11.18 -21.37 6.39
CA GLY A 212 11.56 -22.11 5.17
C GLY A 212 11.54 -21.29 3.88
N ILE A 213 11.43 -19.97 3.95
CA ILE A 213 11.51 -19.08 2.78
C ILE A 213 12.98 -18.83 2.46
N GLN A 214 13.37 -19.08 1.20
CA GLN A 214 14.72 -18.73 0.74
C GLN A 214 14.77 -17.27 0.34
N LEU A 215 15.61 -16.46 1.01
CA LEU A 215 15.79 -15.03 0.72
C LEU A 215 17.17 -14.80 0.08
N LEU A 216 17.17 -14.49 -1.21
CA LEU A 216 18.37 -14.22 -1.99
C LEU A 216 18.45 -12.75 -2.36
N GLN A 217 19.48 -12.07 -1.87
CA GLN A 217 19.74 -10.65 -2.10
C GLN A 217 20.83 -10.46 -3.14
N ASN A 218 20.89 -9.26 -3.73
CA ASN A 218 21.85 -8.91 -4.79
C ASN A 218 21.73 -9.80 -6.04
N VAL A 219 20.52 -10.29 -6.34
CA VAL A 219 20.26 -11.15 -7.49
C VAL A 219 19.87 -10.30 -8.70
N GLN A 220 20.71 -10.29 -9.72
CA GLN A 220 20.46 -9.57 -10.97
C GLN A 220 19.81 -10.48 -12.00
N THR A 221 18.51 -10.29 -12.25
CA THR A 221 17.77 -11.06 -13.25
C THR A 221 18.05 -10.52 -14.66
N LYS A 222 18.48 -11.41 -15.57
CA LYS A 222 18.81 -11.07 -16.96
C LYS A 222 17.69 -11.41 -17.93
N GLN A 223 16.97 -12.49 -17.70
CA GLN A 223 15.94 -13.00 -18.59
C GLN A 223 14.98 -13.91 -17.83
N ILE A 224 13.75 -13.97 -18.29
CA ILE A 224 12.73 -14.93 -17.87
C ILE A 224 12.25 -15.67 -19.11
N LYS A 225 12.09 -16.99 -19.02
CA LYS A 225 11.68 -17.85 -20.14
C LYS A 225 10.90 -19.07 -19.63
N ASN A 226 10.15 -19.74 -20.51
CA ASN A 226 9.62 -21.06 -20.21
C ASN A 226 10.60 -22.16 -20.64
N ASP A 227 10.60 -23.26 -19.86
CA ASP A 227 11.17 -24.55 -20.24
C ASP A 227 10.12 -25.62 -19.91
N GLY A 228 9.33 -25.98 -20.92
CA GLY A 228 8.10 -26.75 -20.71
C GLY A 228 7.09 -25.96 -19.86
N ALA A 229 6.62 -26.56 -18.77
CA ALA A 229 5.70 -25.94 -17.83
C ALA A 229 6.39 -25.15 -16.72
N GLU A 230 7.71 -25.03 -16.72
CA GLU A 230 8.47 -24.30 -15.72
C GLU A 230 8.78 -22.88 -16.18
N VAL A 231 8.77 -21.95 -15.22
CA VAL A 231 9.37 -20.61 -15.38
C VAL A 231 10.84 -20.68 -14.96
N VAL A 232 11.71 -20.27 -15.87
CA VAL A 232 13.15 -20.20 -15.62
C VAL A 232 13.58 -18.75 -15.51
N VAL A 233 14.09 -18.35 -14.36
CA VAL A 233 14.71 -17.06 -14.11
C VAL A 233 16.21 -17.19 -14.28
N VAL A 234 16.75 -16.53 -15.32
CA VAL A 234 18.19 -16.50 -15.62
C VAL A 234 18.82 -15.30 -14.92
N THR A 235 19.82 -15.55 -14.11
CA THR A 235 20.56 -14.52 -13.34
C THR A 235 22.04 -14.53 -13.72
N GLU A 236 22.85 -13.69 -13.07
CA GLU A 236 24.31 -13.73 -13.22
C GLU A 236 24.93 -14.99 -12.65
N ASP A 237 24.34 -15.53 -11.58
CA ASP A 237 24.88 -16.64 -10.80
C ASP A 237 24.30 -18.01 -11.20
N GLY A 238 23.37 -18.05 -12.16
CA GLY A 238 22.76 -19.30 -12.62
C GLY A 238 21.27 -19.18 -12.96
N GLU A 239 20.60 -20.32 -13.03
CA GLU A 239 19.17 -20.41 -13.34
C GLU A 239 18.38 -20.91 -12.11
N PHE A 240 17.22 -20.30 -11.88
CA PHE A 240 16.21 -20.73 -10.91
C PHE A 240 14.96 -21.21 -11.62
N ARG A 241 14.32 -22.28 -11.14
CA ARG A 241 13.17 -22.93 -11.77
C ARG A 241 11.98 -22.98 -10.84
N PHE A 242 10.83 -22.49 -11.32
CA PHE A 242 9.60 -22.35 -10.56
C PHE A 242 8.39 -22.87 -11.36
N ASP A 243 7.31 -23.19 -10.64
CA ASP A 243 6.02 -23.52 -11.26
C ASP A 243 5.21 -22.23 -11.51
N ALA A 244 5.51 -21.16 -10.76
CA ALA A 244 4.98 -19.82 -10.96
C ALA A 244 5.98 -18.77 -10.48
N LEU A 245 5.96 -17.59 -11.10
CA LEU A 245 6.76 -16.43 -10.71
C LEU A 245 5.86 -15.23 -10.42
N LEU A 246 6.00 -14.62 -9.25
CA LEU A 246 5.43 -13.32 -8.92
C LEU A 246 6.48 -12.24 -9.17
N TYR A 247 6.20 -11.24 -10.01
CA TYR A 247 6.99 -10.02 -10.00
C TYR A 247 6.33 -8.94 -9.12
N ALA A 248 7.08 -8.48 -8.12
CA ALA A 248 6.70 -7.46 -7.14
C ALA A 248 7.75 -6.33 -7.11
N THR A 249 8.07 -5.82 -8.31
CA THR A 249 9.16 -4.88 -8.61
C THR A 249 8.77 -3.41 -8.45
N GLY A 250 7.75 -3.15 -7.61
CA GLY A 250 7.23 -1.84 -7.32
C GLY A 250 5.96 -1.50 -8.11
N ARG A 251 5.54 -0.24 -7.99
CA ARG A 251 4.36 0.30 -8.67
C ARG A 251 4.70 1.64 -9.30
N LYS A 252 4.06 1.96 -10.44
CA LYS A 252 4.17 3.25 -11.13
C LYS A 252 2.81 3.94 -11.22
N PRO A 253 2.75 5.28 -11.25
CA PRO A 253 1.51 6.03 -11.45
C PRO A 253 0.79 5.61 -12.74
N ASN A 254 -0.54 5.50 -12.67
CA ASN A 254 -1.37 5.08 -13.81
C ASN A 254 -1.84 6.30 -14.62
N VAL A 255 -0.94 6.88 -15.38
CA VAL A 255 -1.15 8.09 -16.19
C VAL A 255 -1.30 7.82 -17.69
N GLU A 256 -0.73 6.70 -18.18
CA GLU A 256 -0.67 6.38 -19.61
C GLU A 256 -2.06 6.42 -20.32
N PRO A 257 -3.14 5.87 -19.74
CA PRO A 257 -4.46 5.90 -20.39
C PRO A 257 -5.07 7.30 -20.49
N LEU A 258 -4.56 8.28 -19.75
CA LEU A 258 -5.16 9.62 -19.63
C LEU A 258 -4.81 10.54 -20.80
N GLN A 259 -3.80 10.21 -21.63
CA GLN A 259 -3.32 11.05 -22.74
C GLN A 259 -3.03 12.49 -22.29
N LEU A 260 -2.24 12.63 -21.21
CA LEU A 260 -1.94 13.94 -20.61
C LEU A 260 -1.14 14.87 -21.52
N GLU A 261 -0.53 14.33 -22.59
CA GLU A 261 0.10 15.10 -23.68
C GLU A 261 -0.85 16.07 -24.39
N ASN A 262 -2.16 15.87 -24.25
CA ASN A 262 -3.19 16.79 -24.78
C ASN A 262 -3.48 17.96 -23.82
N THR A 263 -2.76 18.05 -22.70
CA THR A 263 -2.99 19.02 -21.62
C THR A 263 -1.72 19.74 -21.21
N ASP A 264 -1.86 20.77 -20.39
CA ASP A 264 -0.74 21.45 -19.72
C ASP A 264 -0.41 20.82 -18.33
N ILE A 265 -0.88 19.59 -18.06
CA ILE A 265 -0.59 18.88 -16.81
C ILE A 265 0.86 18.37 -16.86
N GLU A 266 1.68 18.87 -15.94
CA GLU A 266 3.06 18.43 -15.81
C GLU A 266 3.19 17.15 -15.01
N LEU A 267 4.16 16.33 -15.41
CA LEU A 267 4.58 15.15 -14.65
C LEU A 267 5.90 15.43 -13.90
N THR A 268 6.09 14.71 -12.82
CA THR A 268 7.39 14.65 -12.12
C THR A 268 8.38 13.80 -12.92
N GLU A 269 9.67 13.87 -12.57
CA GLU A 269 10.73 13.02 -13.17
C GLU A 269 10.44 11.51 -13.05
N ARG A 270 9.61 11.11 -12.06
CA ARG A 270 9.19 9.73 -11.85
C ARG A 270 7.87 9.37 -12.54
N GLY A 271 7.34 10.25 -13.39
CA GLY A 271 6.13 10.02 -14.17
C GLY A 271 4.82 10.16 -13.39
N ALA A 272 4.84 10.72 -12.19
CA ALA A 272 3.64 11.02 -11.42
C ALA A 272 3.09 12.41 -11.78
N ILE A 273 1.79 12.63 -11.59
CA ILE A 273 1.19 13.96 -11.79
C ILE A 273 1.73 14.91 -10.72
N LYS A 274 2.34 16.01 -11.16
CA LYS A 274 2.84 17.05 -10.28
C LYS A 274 1.67 17.84 -9.68
N VAL A 275 1.70 18.03 -8.36
CA VAL A 275 0.66 18.74 -7.62
C VAL A 275 1.26 19.73 -6.64
N ASP A 276 0.48 20.75 -6.28
CA ASP A 276 0.78 21.69 -5.21
C ASP A 276 0.33 21.14 -3.83
N LYS A 277 0.41 21.97 -2.80
CA LYS A 277 0.02 21.60 -1.43
C LYS A 277 -1.47 21.30 -1.24
N HIS A 278 -2.33 21.73 -2.15
CA HIS A 278 -3.77 21.45 -2.17
C HIS A 278 -4.15 20.33 -3.13
N LEU A 279 -3.15 19.63 -3.70
CA LEU A 279 -3.28 18.58 -4.70
C LEU A 279 -3.75 19.09 -6.07
N GLU A 280 -3.67 20.40 -6.33
CA GLU A 280 -3.96 20.98 -7.64
C GLU A 280 -2.78 20.76 -8.58
N THR A 281 -3.08 20.38 -9.84
CA THR A 281 -2.06 20.20 -10.88
C THR A 281 -1.60 21.54 -11.42
N THR A 282 -0.78 21.56 -12.46
CA THR A 282 -0.41 22.78 -13.18
C THR A 282 -1.59 23.39 -13.98
N VAL A 283 -2.70 22.66 -14.11
CA VAL A 283 -3.94 23.14 -14.74
C VAL A 283 -4.94 23.53 -13.65
N PRO A 284 -5.36 24.83 -13.56
CA PRO A 284 -6.29 25.28 -12.54
C PRO A 284 -7.61 24.49 -12.54
N GLY A 285 -8.06 24.06 -11.36
CA GLY A 285 -9.27 23.25 -11.15
C GLY A 285 -9.13 21.79 -11.60
N VAL A 286 -7.90 21.32 -11.90
CA VAL A 286 -7.60 19.89 -12.10
C VAL A 286 -6.70 19.41 -10.98
N PHE A 287 -7.12 18.37 -10.28
CA PHE A 287 -6.45 17.82 -9.09
C PHE A 287 -6.03 16.38 -9.32
N ALA A 288 -5.00 15.90 -8.59
CA ALA A 288 -4.60 14.51 -8.60
C ALA A 288 -4.41 13.99 -7.18
N ALA A 289 -5.11 12.89 -6.84
CA ALA A 289 -5.17 12.34 -5.50
C ALA A 289 -4.86 10.83 -5.47
N GLY A 290 -4.24 10.38 -4.40
CA GLY A 290 -3.78 8.99 -4.23
C GLY A 290 -2.53 8.70 -5.04
N ASP A 291 -2.27 7.41 -5.31
CA ASP A 291 -0.99 6.92 -5.84
C ASP A 291 -0.55 7.60 -7.16
N VAL A 292 -1.48 8.19 -7.91
CA VAL A 292 -1.19 8.84 -9.20
C VAL A 292 -0.34 10.10 -9.06
N ASN A 293 -0.36 10.76 -7.88
CA ASN A 293 0.47 11.95 -7.60
C ASN A 293 1.89 11.60 -7.12
N GLY A 294 2.23 10.30 -6.98
CA GLY A 294 3.58 9.84 -6.65
C GLY A 294 3.98 9.96 -5.18
N GLY A 295 3.06 10.32 -4.30
CA GLY A 295 3.26 10.29 -2.85
C GLY A 295 3.29 8.87 -2.27
N LEU A 296 3.11 8.74 -0.96
CA LEU A 296 3.03 7.46 -0.29
C LEU A 296 1.80 6.67 -0.77
N GLN A 297 2.03 5.46 -1.29
CA GLN A 297 0.99 4.64 -1.95
C GLN A 297 0.21 3.79 -0.93
N PHE A 298 -0.56 4.45 -0.08
CA PHE A 298 -1.42 3.81 0.92
C PHE A 298 -2.85 4.32 0.86
N THR A 299 -3.81 3.47 1.16
CA THR A 299 -5.24 3.81 1.13
C THR A 299 -5.58 4.93 2.11
N TYR A 300 -4.94 4.96 3.29
CA TYR A 300 -5.15 6.02 4.28
C TYR A 300 -4.53 7.36 3.83
N ILE A 301 -3.48 7.34 3.01
CA ILE A 301 -2.95 8.55 2.34
C ILE A 301 -3.93 9.06 1.30
N SER A 302 -4.49 8.18 0.48
CA SER A 302 -5.55 8.56 -0.45
C SER A 302 -6.80 9.10 0.27
N LEU A 303 -7.13 8.59 1.47
CA LEU A 303 -8.20 9.16 2.30
C LEU A 303 -7.83 10.54 2.86
N ASP A 304 -6.57 10.74 3.19
CA ASP A 304 -6.07 12.03 3.64
C ASP A 304 -6.04 13.07 2.50
N ASP A 305 -5.69 12.65 1.30
CA ASP A 305 -5.82 13.47 0.08
C ASP A 305 -7.28 13.95 -0.13
N PHE A 306 -8.26 13.07 0.14
CA PHE A 306 -9.66 13.49 0.16
C PHE A 306 -9.90 14.63 1.18
N ARG A 307 -9.32 14.56 2.38
CA ARG A 307 -9.49 15.61 3.41
C ARG A 307 -8.92 16.95 2.93
N ILE A 308 -7.75 16.92 2.29
CA ILE A 308 -7.12 18.10 1.68
C ILE A 308 -8.03 18.70 0.60
N LEU A 309 -8.47 17.87 -0.36
CA LEU A 309 -9.36 18.30 -1.42
C LEU A 309 -10.69 18.86 -0.88
N TYR A 310 -11.29 18.19 0.10
CA TYR A 310 -12.54 18.63 0.69
C TYR A 310 -12.38 19.93 1.48
N SER A 311 -11.28 20.12 2.21
CA SER A 311 -10.95 21.39 2.85
C SER A 311 -10.83 22.52 1.84
N TYR A 312 -10.15 22.27 0.72
CA TYR A 312 -9.93 23.28 -0.33
C TYR A 312 -11.21 23.60 -1.12
N LEU A 313 -11.96 22.60 -1.56
CA LEU A 313 -13.11 22.76 -2.47
C LEU A 313 -14.41 23.13 -1.75
N ALA A 314 -14.56 22.81 -0.48
CA ALA A 314 -15.80 22.97 0.28
C ALA A 314 -15.63 23.56 1.68
N GLY A 315 -14.41 23.83 2.11
CA GLY A 315 -14.07 24.42 3.41
C GLY A 315 -13.27 25.72 3.28
N ASP A 316 -12.35 25.94 4.18
CA ASP A 316 -11.48 27.12 4.28
C ASP A 316 -10.09 26.95 3.61
N GLY A 317 -9.80 25.75 3.10
CA GLY A 317 -8.52 25.43 2.48
C GLY A 317 -7.33 25.36 3.45
N SER A 318 -7.58 25.33 4.75
CA SER A 318 -6.52 25.38 5.76
C SER A 318 -5.72 24.07 5.87
N TYR A 319 -6.31 22.92 5.53
CA TYR A 319 -5.67 21.62 5.59
C TYR A 319 -4.96 21.28 4.28
N THR A 320 -3.66 20.99 4.35
CA THR A 320 -2.78 20.85 3.20
C THR A 320 -1.84 19.63 3.33
N LEU A 321 -1.05 19.34 2.30
CA LEU A 321 0.02 18.32 2.36
C LEU A 321 1.06 18.62 3.46
N GLU A 322 1.24 19.89 3.83
CA GLU A 322 2.21 20.31 4.86
C GLU A 322 1.77 19.91 6.28
N ASP A 323 0.47 19.61 6.48
CA ASP A 323 -0.06 19.14 7.75
C ASP A 323 0.14 17.63 7.96
N ARG A 324 0.46 16.88 6.90
CA ARG A 324 0.76 15.45 6.95
C ARG A 324 2.17 15.21 7.49
N LYS A 325 2.28 14.74 8.74
CA LYS A 325 3.58 14.60 9.43
C LYS A 325 3.93 13.13 9.67
N ASN A 326 3.46 12.56 10.75
CA ASN A 326 3.86 11.23 11.22
C ASN A 326 3.01 10.14 10.56
N VAL A 327 3.42 9.64 9.40
CA VAL A 327 2.71 8.60 8.66
C VAL A 327 3.22 7.22 9.07
N PRO A 328 2.41 6.40 9.77
CA PRO A 328 2.81 5.04 10.09
C PRO A 328 2.76 4.15 8.85
N THR A 329 3.60 3.13 8.83
CA THR A 329 3.57 2.08 7.81
C THR A 329 3.45 0.70 8.44
N SER A 330 2.84 -0.24 7.73
CA SER A 330 2.73 -1.63 8.17
C SER A 330 2.97 -2.60 7.04
N MET A 331 3.71 -3.66 7.33
CA MET A 331 3.96 -4.81 6.47
C MET A 331 3.39 -6.04 7.15
N PHE A 332 2.59 -6.82 6.43
CA PHE A 332 1.86 -7.95 6.98
C PHE A 332 2.61 -9.28 6.72
N ILE A 333 3.89 -9.32 7.13
CA ILE A 333 4.66 -10.55 7.30
C ILE A 333 4.28 -11.22 8.63
N THR A 334 4.87 -12.34 8.98
CA THR A 334 4.55 -13.09 10.22
C THR A 334 5.74 -13.10 11.19
N PRO A 335 5.63 -12.39 12.35
CA PRO A 335 4.54 -11.49 12.76
C PRO A 335 4.50 -10.19 11.93
N PRO A 336 3.43 -9.38 12.01
CA PRO A 336 3.37 -8.07 11.36
C PRO A 336 4.42 -7.09 11.89
N LEU A 337 4.95 -6.27 10.97
CA LEU A 337 5.91 -5.21 11.25
C LEU A 337 5.26 -3.85 10.95
N ALA A 338 5.33 -2.92 11.90
CA ALA A 338 4.87 -1.55 11.73
C ALA A 338 5.91 -0.55 12.23
N GLN A 339 6.01 0.60 11.57
CA GLN A 339 6.97 1.64 11.93
C GLN A 339 6.40 3.04 11.71
N ILE A 340 6.96 4.01 12.44
CA ILE A 340 6.65 5.43 12.32
C ILE A 340 7.88 6.27 12.69
N GLY A 341 8.03 7.43 12.05
CA GLY A 341 9.12 8.36 12.30
C GLY A 341 10.46 7.88 11.75
N LEU A 342 11.54 8.31 12.37
CA LEU A 342 12.92 8.05 11.96
C LEU A 342 13.44 6.73 12.55
N THR A 343 14.29 6.05 11.81
CA THR A 343 15.14 5.00 12.35
C THR A 343 16.25 5.60 13.22
N GLU A 344 16.86 4.77 14.06
CA GLU A 344 18.04 5.18 14.86
C GLU A 344 19.12 5.79 13.97
N LYS A 345 19.42 5.15 12.84
CA LYS A 345 20.42 5.62 11.88
C LYS A 345 20.07 6.98 11.31
N GLU A 346 18.84 7.18 10.85
CA GLU A 346 18.38 8.46 10.30
C GLU A 346 18.39 9.58 11.34
N ALA A 347 18.04 9.28 12.58
CA ALA A 347 18.10 10.24 13.68
C ALA A 347 19.55 10.63 14.02
N GLN A 348 20.49 9.67 14.00
CA GLN A 348 21.92 9.93 14.18
C GLN A 348 22.51 10.75 13.04
N GLU A 349 22.16 10.44 11.79
CA GLU A 349 22.58 11.21 10.61
C GLU A 349 22.08 12.67 10.65
N GLN A 350 20.93 12.93 11.28
CA GLN A 350 20.42 14.27 11.53
C GLN A 350 21.03 14.95 12.76
N GLY A 351 21.94 14.27 13.49
CA GLY A 351 22.60 14.81 14.67
C GLY A 351 21.67 15.03 15.88
N LEU A 352 20.55 14.32 15.96
CA LEU A 352 19.62 14.47 17.07
C LEU A 352 20.18 13.84 18.36
N PRO A 353 19.97 14.48 19.54
CA PRO A 353 20.36 13.91 20.83
C PRO A 353 19.36 12.79 21.22
N ILE A 354 19.69 11.55 20.83
CA ILE A 354 18.78 10.42 20.99
C ILE A 354 19.18 9.46 22.09
N ALA A 355 18.18 8.75 22.61
CA ALA A 355 18.32 7.48 23.31
C ALA A 355 17.43 6.44 22.62
N VAL A 356 17.88 5.19 22.66
CA VAL A 356 17.23 4.07 21.97
C VAL A 356 16.99 2.95 23.00
N LYS A 357 15.84 2.30 22.87
CA LYS A 357 15.52 1.09 23.62
C LYS A 357 14.85 0.07 22.75
N GLU A 358 15.25 -1.18 22.91
CA GLU A 358 14.64 -2.32 22.25
C GLU A 358 14.27 -3.37 23.30
N ILE A 359 13.07 -3.94 23.20
CA ILE A 359 12.60 -5.02 24.07
C ILE A 359 12.03 -6.17 23.24
N PRO A 360 12.46 -7.41 23.46
CA PRO A 360 11.96 -8.57 22.72
C PRO A 360 10.55 -8.96 23.21
N VAL A 361 9.72 -9.44 22.30
CA VAL A 361 8.36 -9.95 22.62
C VAL A 361 8.44 -11.12 23.63
N ALA A 362 9.52 -11.89 23.60
CA ALA A 362 9.77 -12.96 24.58
C ALA A 362 9.83 -12.48 26.04
N ALA A 363 10.08 -11.19 26.30
CA ALA A 363 10.03 -10.60 27.64
C ALA A 363 8.61 -10.10 28.03
N MET A 364 7.64 -10.19 27.10
CA MET A 364 6.29 -9.63 27.29
C MET A 364 5.29 -10.72 27.71
N PRO A 365 4.54 -10.56 28.80
CA PRO A 365 3.55 -11.57 29.24
C PRO A 365 2.56 -11.98 28.17
N ARG A 366 2.08 -11.03 27.37
CA ARG A 366 1.13 -11.31 26.29
C ARG A 366 1.69 -12.16 25.18
N GLY A 367 3.00 -12.10 24.88
CA GLY A 367 3.67 -13.00 23.95
C GLY A 367 3.53 -14.45 24.36
N HIS A 368 3.70 -14.76 25.63
CA HIS A 368 3.51 -16.11 26.18
C HIS A 368 2.03 -16.56 26.09
N VAL A 369 1.08 -15.67 26.37
CA VAL A 369 -0.36 -15.99 26.21
C VAL A 369 -0.72 -16.29 24.76
N ASN A 370 -0.12 -15.58 23.81
CA ASN A 370 -0.35 -15.79 22.38
C ASN A 370 0.38 -17.03 21.83
N ALA A 371 1.30 -17.64 22.63
CA ALA A 371 2.23 -18.68 22.19
C ALA A 371 3.06 -18.25 20.95
N ASP A 372 3.33 -16.95 20.83
CA ASP A 372 4.19 -16.36 19.80
C ASP A 372 5.16 -15.36 20.47
N LEU A 373 6.42 -15.74 20.53
CA LEU A 373 7.49 -14.98 21.17
C LEU A 373 8.35 -14.22 20.18
N ARG A 374 8.01 -14.29 18.89
CA ARG A 374 8.77 -13.65 17.82
C ARG A 374 8.54 -12.15 17.82
N GLY A 375 9.64 -11.42 17.58
CA GLY A 375 9.63 -9.99 17.37
C GLY A 375 10.20 -9.17 18.52
N ALA A 376 10.16 -7.86 18.32
CA ALA A 376 10.65 -6.87 19.27
C ALA A 376 9.95 -5.51 19.06
N PHE A 377 9.98 -4.68 20.08
CA PHE A 377 9.62 -3.26 20.02
C PHE A 377 10.89 -2.42 20.13
N LYS A 378 11.06 -1.44 19.27
CA LYS A 378 12.17 -0.50 19.31
C LYS A 378 11.66 0.92 19.27
N ALA A 379 12.22 1.80 20.14
CA ALA A 379 11.89 3.21 20.17
C ALA A 379 13.17 4.06 20.11
N VAL A 380 13.06 5.17 19.39
CA VAL A 380 14.06 6.24 19.28
C VAL A 380 13.43 7.51 19.86
N VAL A 381 14.02 8.08 20.89
CA VAL A 381 13.50 9.27 21.59
C VAL A 381 14.54 10.39 21.60
N ASN A 382 14.08 11.64 21.56
CA ASN A 382 14.95 12.79 21.77
C ASN A 382 15.09 13.03 23.27
N THR A 383 16.32 13.02 23.79
CA THR A 383 16.61 13.15 25.22
C THR A 383 16.40 14.57 25.76
N GLU A 384 16.44 15.59 24.92
CA GLU A 384 16.26 17.00 25.29
C GLU A 384 14.78 17.40 25.24
N THR A 385 14.13 17.19 24.06
CA THR A 385 12.71 17.59 23.86
C THR A 385 11.72 16.63 24.50
N LYS A 386 12.15 15.41 24.83
CA LYS A 386 11.33 14.29 25.31
C LYS A 386 10.33 13.77 24.28
N GLU A 387 10.46 14.14 23.01
CA GLU A 387 9.61 13.67 21.93
C GLU A 387 10.00 12.25 21.48
N ILE A 388 9.01 11.50 21.02
CA ILE A 388 9.24 10.24 20.29
C ILE A 388 9.67 10.62 18.87
N VAL A 389 10.86 10.20 18.47
CA VAL A 389 11.42 10.49 17.14
C VAL A 389 11.06 9.41 16.14
N GLY A 390 11.02 8.17 16.62
CA GLY A 390 10.63 7.03 15.83
C GLY A 390 10.35 5.79 16.66
N ALA A 391 9.62 4.86 16.06
CA ALA A 391 9.37 3.56 16.69
C ALA A 391 9.10 2.48 15.64
N THR A 392 9.53 1.26 15.95
CA THR A 392 9.25 0.05 15.17
C THR A 392 8.68 -1.01 16.09
N ILE A 393 7.52 -1.54 15.71
CA ILE A 393 6.81 -2.61 16.40
C ILE A 393 6.81 -3.83 15.48
N PHE A 394 7.41 -4.91 15.92
CA PHE A 394 7.44 -6.18 15.19
C PHE A 394 6.83 -7.26 16.08
N SER A 395 5.52 -7.50 15.96
CA SER A 395 4.77 -8.43 16.79
C SER A 395 3.35 -8.65 16.28
N ALA A 396 2.64 -9.61 16.83
CA ALA A 396 1.19 -9.71 16.67
C ALA A 396 0.53 -8.35 17.04
N GLY A 397 -0.36 -7.84 16.16
CA GLY A 397 -1.06 -6.57 16.38
C GLY A 397 -0.20 -5.31 16.21
N ALA A 398 0.99 -5.39 15.62
CA ALA A 398 1.85 -4.22 15.37
C ALA A 398 1.12 -3.09 14.65
N GLN A 399 0.28 -3.43 13.66
CA GLN A 399 -0.54 -2.50 12.87
C GLN A 399 -1.59 -1.73 13.71
N GLU A 400 -1.96 -2.24 14.86
CA GLU A 400 -2.87 -1.57 15.80
C GLU A 400 -2.08 -0.71 16.82
N ILE A 401 -0.98 -1.26 17.34
CA ILE A 401 -0.17 -0.60 18.37
C ILE A 401 0.49 0.68 17.83
N ILE A 402 0.95 0.65 16.56
CA ILE A 402 1.62 1.79 15.94
C ILE A 402 0.72 3.04 15.89
N ASN A 403 -0.61 2.89 15.84
CA ASN A 403 -1.54 4.01 15.85
C ASN A 403 -1.55 4.76 17.18
N ILE A 404 -1.24 4.10 18.30
CA ILE A 404 -1.06 4.76 19.62
C ILE A 404 0.12 5.73 19.53
N LEU A 405 1.22 5.28 18.93
CA LEU A 405 2.42 6.08 18.74
C LEU A 405 2.21 7.22 17.75
N THR A 406 1.43 6.99 16.69
CA THR A 406 1.03 8.06 15.76
C THR A 406 0.31 9.19 16.49
N VAL A 407 -0.70 8.86 17.30
CA VAL A 407 -1.44 9.86 18.08
C VAL A 407 -0.51 10.58 19.07
N ALA A 408 0.41 9.85 19.72
CA ALA A 408 1.35 10.45 20.66
C ALA A 408 2.31 11.42 19.97
N MET A 409 2.87 11.05 18.81
CA MET A 409 3.80 11.89 18.05
C MET A 409 3.11 13.12 17.46
N ASP A 410 1.92 12.98 16.87
CA ASP A 410 1.18 14.09 16.27
C ASP A 410 0.78 15.14 17.33
N ASN A 411 0.49 14.71 18.54
CA ASN A 411 0.13 15.58 19.66
C ASN A 411 1.33 15.93 20.56
N LYS A 412 2.56 15.58 20.15
CA LYS A 412 3.80 15.85 20.91
C LYS A 412 3.74 15.36 22.37
N ILE A 413 3.06 14.22 22.59
CA ILE A 413 3.02 13.59 23.92
C ILE A 413 4.43 13.07 24.21
N PRO A 414 5.06 13.51 25.33
CA PRO A 414 6.41 13.08 25.66
C PRO A 414 6.47 11.57 25.95
N TYR A 415 7.55 10.91 25.57
CA TYR A 415 7.72 9.48 25.83
C TYR A 415 7.60 9.12 27.32
N THR A 416 7.99 10.05 28.22
CA THR A 416 7.88 9.91 29.66
C THR A 416 6.42 9.84 30.16
N TYR A 417 5.45 10.28 29.37
CA TYR A 417 4.03 10.07 29.64
C TYR A 417 3.64 8.62 29.37
N LEU A 418 4.04 8.06 28.21
CA LEU A 418 3.74 6.68 27.84
C LEU A 418 4.37 5.68 28.83
N SER A 419 5.55 5.99 29.38
CA SER A 419 6.19 5.14 30.40
C SER A 419 5.38 5.00 31.69
N LYS A 420 4.38 5.88 31.94
CA LYS A 420 3.54 5.92 33.13
C LYS A 420 2.05 5.77 32.85
N GLN A 421 1.68 5.65 31.55
CA GLN A 421 0.29 5.49 31.15
C GLN A 421 -0.27 4.15 31.64
N ILE A 422 -1.52 4.16 32.10
CA ILE A 422 -2.22 2.93 32.47
C ILE A 422 -2.74 2.28 31.19
N PHE A 423 -2.24 1.09 30.89
CA PHE A 423 -2.74 0.22 29.82
C PHE A 423 -3.49 -0.97 30.40
N THR A 424 -4.40 -1.55 29.61
CA THR A 424 -5.07 -2.79 29.99
C THR A 424 -4.11 -3.98 29.99
N HIS A 425 -4.31 -4.93 30.92
CA HIS A 425 -3.49 -6.13 31.09
C HIS A 425 -4.34 -7.40 30.84
N PRO A 426 -3.82 -8.49 30.21
CA PRO A 426 -2.53 -8.54 29.50
C PRO A 426 -2.67 -8.13 28.03
N THR A 427 -1.88 -7.17 27.58
CA THR A 427 -1.82 -6.72 26.17
C THR A 427 -0.37 -6.57 25.73
N LEU A 428 -0.13 -6.53 24.40
CA LEU A 428 1.20 -6.14 23.89
C LEU A 428 1.43 -4.64 24.05
N ALA A 429 0.36 -3.82 23.94
CA ALA A 429 0.44 -2.37 24.07
C ALA A 429 0.92 -1.88 25.43
N GLU A 430 0.66 -2.63 26.55
CA GLU A 430 1.15 -2.23 27.87
C GLU A 430 2.68 -2.16 27.96
N ASN A 431 3.37 -2.92 27.09
CA ASN A 431 4.84 -2.90 27.07
C ASN A 431 5.42 -1.60 26.49
N LEU A 432 4.57 -0.67 26.04
CA LEU A 432 4.98 0.72 25.79
C LEU A 432 5.46 1.40 27.09
N ASN A 433 4.96 0.99 28.26
CA ASN A 433 5.52 1.46 29.53
C ASN A 433 7.00 1.10 29.66
N ASP A 434 7.34 -0.17 29.44
CA ASP A 434 8.72 -0.65 29.54
C ASP A 434 9.59 -0.11 28.41
N LEU A 435 9.05 -0.03 27.20
CA LEU A 435 9.75 0.51 26.03
C LEU A 435 10.21 1.96 26.27
N PHE A 436 9.33 2.79 26.86
CA PHE A 436 9.59 4.19 27.11
C PHE A 436 10.13 4.50 28.53
N ALA A 437 10.45 3.51 29.33
CA ALA A 437 11.26 3.64 30.54
C ALA A 437 12.76 3.75 30.19
N ILE A 438 13.11 4.87 29.55
CA ILE A 438 14.44 5.25 29.06
C ILE A 438 15.07 6.25 30.03
#